data_320bfc552a16118e7963dd89b486fa08
#
_entry.id   320bfc552a16118e7963dd89b486fa08
#
_cell.length_a   1.000
_cell.length_b   1.000
_cell.length_c   1.000
_cell.angle_alpha   90.00
_cell.angle_beta   90.00
_cell.angle_gamma   90.00
#
_symmetry.space_group_name_H-M   'P 1'
#
loop_
_entity.id
_entity.type
_entity.pdbx_description
1 polymer ?
#
loop_
_entity_poly.entity_id
_entity_poly.type
_entity_poly.pdbx_seq_one_letter_code
_entity_poly.pdbx_strand_id
1 'polypeptide(L)'
;MATYTIMNKVICKTLILLVCTMLMACQGGKDNAPSKETAPKQTVKQKVTVREILLYLYDDFPANKAQMLSDALKDVYPSVSIQKDILSLPKEYYNKERNRYSGTGLLKDLGKIRKGNVVLGLTDEVIFKANEQSPTYGIFGVSTLGTYVAVISSTRPSGKQHSNDHLVKLMMHELGHSFGLNHCSNQHCFMVDAEHGNKFSQTPSFCNKCKAFLNNKGWKIK
;
A
#
# COMPACT_ATOMS: atom_id res chain seq x y z
N MET A 1 10.55 4.66 52.22
CA MET A 1 10.83 3.23 52.51
C MET A 1 10.80 2.54 51.14
N ALA A 2 12.00 2.36 50.66
CA ALA A 2 12.70 1.11 50.45
C ALA A 2 12.22 0.40 49.19
N THR A 3 12.94 0.56 48.06
CA THR A 3 14.11 -0.24 47.57
C THR A 3 13.80 -1.67 47.22
N TYR A 4 13.98 -2.04 45.93
CA TYR A 4 14.60 -3.25 45.43
C TYR A 4 14.97 -2.98 43.96
N THR A 5 16.14 -2.59 43.59
CA THR A 5 17.48 -3.15 43.50
C THR A 5 17.55 -4.34 42.52
N ILE A 6 18.06 -4.07 41.31
CA ILE A 6 19.28 -4.55 40.64
C ILE A 6 19.56 -6.06 40.75
N MET A 7 19.92 -6.58 39.63
CA MET A 7 20.88 -7.68 39.33
C MET A 7 20.25 -8.76 38.46
N ASN A 8 20.71 -8.95 37.21
CA ASN A 8 21.76 -9.91 36.94
C ASN A 8 22.42 -9.67 35.56
N LYS A 9 23.63 -9.14 35.63
CA LYS A 9 24.72 -9.46 34.68
C LYS A 9 25.32 -10.77 35.11
N VAL A 10 25.72 -11.63 34.21
CA VAL A 10 26.88 -12.52 34.22
C VAL A 10 26.82 -13.45 33.02
N ILE A 11 27.59 -13.21 31.97
CA ILE A 11 28.83 -13.85 31.55
C ILE A 11 28.67 -15.32 31.13
N CYS A 12 28.93 -15.62 29.87
CA CYS A 12 29.78 -16.75 29.51
C CYS A 12 30.55 -16.45 28.20
N LYS A 13 31.84 -16.13 28.40
CA LYS A 13 32.92 -16.23 27.40
C LYS A 13 33.53 -17.63 27.53
N THR A 14 33.70 -18.32 26.43
CA THR A 14 34.77 -19.31 26.15
C THR A 14 34.68 -19.63 24.65
N LEU A 15 35.54 -19.16 23.80
CA LEU A 15 36.91 -19.47 23.47
C LEU A 15 37.14 -20.96 23.17
N ILE A 16 37.15 -21.37 21.89
CA ILE A 16 38.01 -22.45 21.43
C ILE A 16 38.58 -22.07 20.05
N LEU A 17 39.88 -21.79 20.07
CA LEU A 17 40.81 -21.72 18.95
C LEU A 17 41.18 -23.14 18.57
N LEU A 18 41.08 -23.55 17.33
CA LEU A 18 41.87 -24.65 16.82
C LEU A 18 42.46 -24.30 15.46
N VAL A 19 43.75 -24.04 15.52
CA VAL A 19 44.65 -23.88 14.38
C VAL A 19 44.99 -25.30 13.88
N CYS A 20 44.84 -25.51 12.58
CA CYS A 20 45.54 -26.59 11.92
C CYS A 20 46.10 -26.11 10.60
N THR A 21 47.39 -25.81 10.64
CA THR A 21 48.28 -25.62 9.50
C THR A 21 48.65 -26.97 8.90
N MET A 22 48.52 -27.12 7.57
CA MET A 22 49.45 -27.97 6.82
C MET A 22 49.71 -27.41 5.44
N LEU A 23 50.97 -27.30 5.15
CA LEU A 23 51.66 -26.79 3.98
C LEU A 23 51.83 -27.86 2.88
N MET A 24 52.06 -27.36 1.65
CA MET A 24 52.75 -27.94 0.51
C MET A 24 51.95 -28.91 -0.38
N ALA A 25 52.00 -28.86 -1.67
CA ALA A 25 53.08 -28.57 -2.61
C ALA A 25 52.56 -28.20 -4.03
N CYS A 26 53.40 -27.50 -4.76
CA CYS A 26 53.31 -27.20 -6.18
C CYS A 26 53.22 -28.44 -7.09
N GLN A 27 52.49 -28.37 -8.20
CA GLN A 27 53.06 -28.65 -9.50
C GLN A 27 52.08 -28.20 -10.63
N GLY A 28 52.65 -27.65 -11.69
CA GLY A 28 51.95 -27.04 -12.79
C GLY A 28 51.38 -28.05 -13.80
N GLY A 29 50.33 -27.61 -14.45
CA GLY A 29 49.73 -28.26 -15.59
C GLY A 29 48.94 -27.19 -16.34
N LYS A 30 49.49 -26.75 -17.45
CA LYS A 30 48.76 -25.98 -18.45
C LYS A 30 47.84 -26.93 -19.21
N ASP A 31 46.54 -26.81 -19.00
CA ASP A 31 45.57 -27.34 -19.96
C ASP A 31 44.53 -26.31 -20.24
N ASN A 32 44.53 -25.87 -21.49
CA ASN A 32 43.51 -25.02 -22.09
C ASN A 32 42.18 -25.79 -22.19
N ALA A 33 41.21 -25.49 -21.30
CA ALA A 33 39.84 -25.92 -21.47
C ALA A 33 39.04 -24.80 -22.15
N PRO A 34 38.18 -25.12 -23.14
CA PRO A 34 37.41 -24.12 -23.88
C PRO A 34 36.34 -23.54 -22.95
N SER A 35 36.25 -22.21 -22.96
CA SER A 35 35.22 -21.44 -22.27
C SER A 35 33.84 -21.92 -22.72
N LYS A 36 33.09 -22.54 -21.78
CA LYS A 36 31.65 -22.81 -21.96
C LYS A 36 30.95 -21.46 -22.09
N GLU A 37 30.53 -21.17 -23.28
CA GLU A 37 29.59 -20.11 -23.64
C GLU A 37 28.32 -20.29 -22.80
N THR A 38 28.10 -19.38 -21.84
CA THR A 38 26.92 -19.39 -20.97
C THR A 38 25.73 -18.97 -21.82
N ALA A 39 24.89 -19.92 -22.19
CA ALA A 39 23.64 -19.64 -22.90
C ALA A 39 22.86 -18.52 -22.20
N PRO A 40 22.21 -17.60 -22.92
CA PRO A 40 21.48 -16.50 -22.34
C PRO A 40 20.34 -17.06 -21.51
N LYS A 41 20.29 -16.68 -20.22
CA LYS A 41 19.18 -16.99 -19.33
C LYS A 41 17.91 -16.43 -19.96
N GLN A 42 17.05 -17.31 -20.47
CA GLN A 42 15.71 -16.97 -20.91
C GLN A 42 14.98 -16.34 -19.74
N THR A 43 14.73 -15.04 -19.83
CA THR A 43 13.90 -14.30 -18.89
C THR A 43 12.47 -14.81 -19.10
N VAL A 44 12.04 -15.74 -18.28
CA VAL A 44 10.64 -16.19 -18.24
C VAL A 44 9.81 -14.96 -17.86
N LYS A 45 9.11 -14.37 -18.83
CA LYS A 45 8.12 -13.33 -18.57
C LYS A 45 7.04 -13.93 -17.69
N GLN A 46 7.11 -13.71 -16.40
CA GLN A 46 6.04 -14.07 -15.48
C GLN A 46 4.74 -13.42 -15.97
N LYS A 47 3.75 -14.26 -16.27
CA LYS A 47 2.42 -13.79 -16.67
C LYS A 47 1.81 -13.04 -15.48
N VAL A 48 1.68 -11.73 -15.59
CA VAL A 48 1.06 -10.89 -14.57
C VAL A 48 -0.41 -11.29 -14.47
N THR A 49 -0.80 -11.84 -13.34
CA THR A 49 -2.23 -12.10 -13.07
C THR A 49 -2.89 -10.77 -12.72
N VAL A 50 -3.69 -10.25 -13.63
CA VAL A 50 -4.46 -9.02 -13.40
C VAL A 50 -5.63 -9.37 -12.49
N ARG A 51 -5.70 -8.71 -11.32
CA ARG A 51 -6.83 -8.81 -10.38
C ARG A 51 -7.90 -7.80 -10.79
N GLU A 52 -9.16 -8.09 -10.57
CA GLU A 52 -10.20 -7.09 -10.73
C GLU A 52 -10.18 -6.08 -9.56
N ILE A 53 -10.44 -4.81 -9.83
CA ILE A 53 -10.69 -3.78 -8.81
C ILE A 53 -12.19 -3.67 -8.61
N LEU A 54 -12.65 -4.03 -7.40
CA LEU A 54 -14.04 -4.00 -6.99
C LEU A 54 -14.29 -2.75 -6.14
N LEU A 55 -15.17 -1.87 -6.59
CA LEU A 55 -15.60 -0.68 -5.86
C LEU A 55 -16.85 -1.04 -5.05
N TYR A 56 -16.75 -1.00 -3.72
CA TYR A 56 -17.87 -1.17 -2.80
C TYR A 56 -18.29 0.20 -2.25
N LEU A 57 -19.58 0.47 -2.32
CA LEU A 57 -20.16 1.68 -1.78
C LEU A 57 -20.68 1.42 -0.37
N TYR A 58 -20.40 2.34 0.54
CA TYR A 58 -21.03 2.35 1.86
C TYR A 58 -22.22 3.30 1.87
N ASP A 59 -23.34 2.83 2.46
CA ASP A 59 -24.57 3.57 2.66
C ASP A 59 -24.96 4.41 1.41
N ASP A 60 -25.10 5.73 1.58
CA ASP A 60 -25.54 6.65 0.54
C ASP A 60 -24.40 7.27 -0.29
N PHE A 61 -23.27 6.58 -0.48
CA PHE A 61 -22.19 7.13 -1.32
C PHE A 61 -22.73 7.46 -2.73
N PRO A 62 -22.54 8.72 -3.23
CA PRO A 62 -23.18 9.16 -4.45
C PRO A 62 -22.78 8.32 -5.68
N ALA A 63 -23.76 7.73 -6.35
CA ALA A 63 -23.55 6.87 -7.51
C ALA A 63 -22.80 7.55 -8.67
N ASN A 64 -23.05 8.85 -8.89
CA ASN A 64 -22.35 9.65 -9.90
C ASN A 64 -20.87 9.83 -9.57
N LYS A 65 -20.50 9.97 -8.29
CA LYS A 65 -19.09 10.00 -7.86
C LYS A 65 -18.44 8.62 -8.04
N ALA A 66 -19.15 7.53 -7.68
CA ALA A 66 -18.66 6.19 -7.89
C ALA A 66 -18.40 5.89 -9.38
N GLN A 67 -19.31 6.30 -10.25
CA GLN A 67 -19.14 6.16 -11.70
C GLN A 67 -17.93 6.94 -12.20
N MET A 68 -17.78 8.20 -11.82
CA MET A 68 -16.63 9.05 -12.18
C MET A 68 -15.29 8.41 -11.74
N LEU A 69 -15.22 7.86 -10.52
CA LEU A 69 -14.05 7.16 -10.03
C LEU A 69 -13.75 5.86 -10.82
N SER A 70 -14.80 5.09 -11.12
CA SER A 70 -14.70 3.88 -11.94
C SER A 70 -14.16 4.19 -13.34
N ASP A 71 -14.65 5.25 -13.98
CA ASP A 71 -14.22 5.63 -15.32
C ASP A 71 -12.77 6.11 -15.33
N ALA A 72 -12.37 6.93 -14.35
CA ALA A 72 -10.97 7.34 -14.18
C ALA A 72 -10.02 6.15 -13.95
N LEU A 73 -10.48 5.09 -13.25
CA LEU A 73 -9.70 3.87 -13.09
C LEU A 73 -9.59 3.05 -14.37
N LYS A 74 -10.67 2.94 -15.15
CA LYS A 74 -10.68 2.17 -16.40
C LYS A 74 -9.71 2.73 -17.43
N ASP A 75 -9.40 4.02 -17.37
CA ASP A 75 -8.37 4.65 -18.22
C ASP A 75 -6.97 4.08 -17.97
N VAL A 76 -6.69 3.59 -16.76
CA VAL A 76 -5.36 3.14 -16.33
C VAL A 76 -5.32 1.69 -15.82
N TYR A 77 -6.47 1.04 -15.67
CA TYR A 77 -6.54 -0.34 -15.20
C TYR A 77 -7.63 -1.14 -15.95
N PRO A 78 -7.30 -2.35 -16.48
CA PRO A 78 -8.16 -3.04 -17.45
C PRO A 78 -9.43 -3.67 -16.88
N SER A 79 -9.51 -3.90 -15.57
CA SER A 79 -10.62 -4.64 -14.95
C SER A 79 -11.12 -3.92 -13.69
N VAL A 80 -12.22 -3.19 -13.83
CA VAL A 80 -12.84 -2.39 -12.75
C VAL A 80 -14.35 -2.58 -12.79
N SER A 81 -14.96 -2.85 -11.64
CA SER A 81 -16.41 -2.90 -11.52
C SER A 81 -16.92 -2.25 -10.23
N ILE A 82 -18.07 -1.62 -10.30
CA ILE A 82 -18.84 -1.16 -9.14
C ILE A 82 -19.72 -2.31 -8.69
N GLN A 83 -19.67 -2.66 -7.42
CA GLN A 83 -20.46 -3.74 -6.87
C GLN A 83 -21.90 -3.27 -6.62
N LYS A 84 -22.85 -4.18 -6.83
CA LYS A 84 -24.28 -3.88 -6.66
C LYS A 84 -24.69 -3.82 -5.20
N ASP A 85 -24.01 -4.61 -4.36
CA ASP A 85 -24.29 -4.67 -2.93
C ASP A 85 -23.74 -3.42 -2.25
N ILE A 86 -24.61 -2.64 -1.65
CA ILE A 86 -24.28 -1.50 -0.81
C ILE A 86 -23.97 -2.03 0.60
N LEU A 87 -22.81 -1.64 1.13
CA LEU A 87 -22.37 -2.03 2.46
C LEU A 87 -22.90 -1.01 3.48
N SER A 88 -23.37 -1.48 4.63
CA SER A 88 -23.68 -0.60 5.76
C SER A 88 -22.43 -0.29 6.57
N LEU A 89 -22.29 0.95 7.02
CA LEU A 89 -21.22 1.35 7.93
C LEU A 89 -21.43 0.72 9.31
N PRO A 90 -20.49 -0.09 9.81
CA PRO A 90 -20.65 -0.79 11.09
C PRO A 90 -20.65 0.19 12.27
N LYS A 91 -21.68 0.11 13.12
CA LYS A 91 -21.82 1.00 14.29
C LYS A 91 -20.66 0.90 15.29
N GLU A 92 -20.04 -0.26 15.40
CA GLU A 92 -18.89 -0.52 16.27
C GLU A 92 -17.63 0.26 15.84
N TYR A 93 -17.57 0.73 14.60
CA TYR A 93 -16.46 1.56 14.10
C TYR A 93 -16.72 3.06 14.23
N TYR A 94 -17.89 3.46 14.70
CA TYR A 94 -18.27 4.87 14.83
C TYR A 94 -17.79 5.48 16.16
N ASN A 95 -17.00 6.54 16.06
CA ASN A 95 -16.61 7.37 17.19
C ASN A 95 -17.57 8.57 17.31
N LYS A 96 -18.43 8.55 18.35
CA LYS A 96 -19.46 9.56 18.58
C LYS A 96 -18.89 10.95 18.93
N GLU A 97 -17.78 11.00 19.66
CA GLU A 97 -17.19 12.28 20.10
C GLU A 97 -16.62 13.08 18.94
N ARG A 98 -16.15 12.39 17.92
CA ARG A 98 -15.49 12.99 16.75
C ARG A 98 -16.33 12.91 15.47
N ASN A 99 -17.50 12.27 15.53
CA ASN A 99 -18.40 12.07 14.40
C ASN A 99 -17.66 11.50 13.17
N ARG A 100 -17.04 10.32 13.33
CA ARG A 100 -16.25 9.69 12.27
C ARG A 100 -16.09 8.19 12.45
N TYR A 101 -15.83 7.48 11.35
CA TYR A 101 -15.68 6.02 11.34
C TYR A 101 -14.21 5.60 11.31
N SER A 102 -13.90 4.46 11.93
CA SER A 102 -12.57 3.86 11.90
C SER A 102 -12.24 3.33 10.51
N GLY A 103 -11.36 4.01 9.78
CA GLY A 103 -10.87 3.54 8.47
C GLY A 103 -10.17 2.18 8.55
N THR A 104 -9.44 1.91 9.64
CA THR A 104 -8.79 0.61 9.85
C THR A 104 -9.79 -0.51 10.11
N GLY A 105 -10.92 -0.21 10.77
CA GLY A 105 -12.03 -1.14 10.93
C GLY A 105 -12.65 -1.51 9.59
N LEU A 106 -12.94 -0.51 8.75
CA LEU A 106 -13.48 -0.72 7.41
C LEU A 106 -12.53 -1.53 6.53
N LEU A 107 -11.21 -1.27 6.56
CA LEU A 107 -10.21 -2.07 5.84
C LEU A 107 -10.25 -3.54 6.26
N LYS A 108 -10.39 -3.83 7.55
CA LYS A 108 -10.46 -5.20 8.08
C LYS A 108 -11.63 -5.97 7.48
N ASP A 109 -12.80 -5.35 7.38
CA ASP A 109 -13.99 -6.02 6.86
C ASP A 109 -13.95 -6.17 5.33
N LEU A 110 -13.48 -5.15 4.60
CA LEU A 110 -13.23 -5.26 3.16
C LEU A 110 -12.22 -6.37 2.83
N GLY A 111 -11.22 -6.54 3.70
CA GLY A 111 -10.24 -7.62 3.56
C GLY A 111 -10.87 -9.02 3.58
N LYS A 112 -11.96 -9.23 4.34
CA LYS A 112 -12.68 -10.51 4.42
C LYS A 112 -13.43 -10.84 3.13
N ILE A 113 -13.97 -9.82 2.44
CA ILE A 113 -14.76 -10.00 1.21
C ILE A 113 -13.95 -9.96 -0.08
N ARG A 114 -12.65 -9.69 -0.01
CA ARG A 114 -11.75 -9.48 -1.15
C ARG A 114 -11.67 -10.65 -2.14
N LYS A 115 -11.72 -11.90 -1.67
CA LYS A 115 -11.69 -13.14 -2.49
C LYS A 115 -10.62 -13.13 -3.61
N GLY A 116 -9.42 -12.60 -3.32
CA GLY A 116 -8.33 -12.54 -4.30
C GLY A 116 -8.30 -11.30 -5.20
N ASN A 117 -9.33 -10.47 -5.21
CA ASN A 117 -9.42 -9.21 -5.97
C ASN A 117 -8.78 -8.03 -5.21
N VAL A 118 -8.76 -6.87 -5.85
CA VAL A 118 -8.49 -5.58 -5.21
C VAL A 118 -9.82 -4.99 -4.76
N VAL A 119 -9.91 -4.48 -3.54
CA VAL A 119 -11.15 -3.89 -3.02
C VAL A 119 -10.91 -2.45 -2.61
N LEU A 120 -11.75 -1.57 -3.11
CA LEU A 120 -11.82 -0.16 -2.74
C LEU A 120 -13.19 0.14 -2.13
N GLY A 121 -13.21 0.51 -0.83
CA GLY A 121 -14.38 1.03 -0.15
C GLY A 121 -14.54 2.54 -0.39
N LEU A 122 -15.73 2.97 -0.72
CA LEU A 122 -16.11 4.36 -0.95
C LEU A 122 -17.13 4.78 0.09
N THR A 123 -16.85 5.80 0.89
CA THR A 123 -17.77 6.36 1.87
C THR A 123 -17.88 7.86 1.77
N ASP A 124 -19.05 8.43 2.09
CA ASP A 124 -19.25 9.87 2.22
C ASP A 124 -19.03 10.36 3.67
N GLU A 125 -18.81 9.43 4.59
CA GLU A 125 -18.57 9.73 5.99
C GLU A 125 -17.10 10.02 6.28
N VAL A 126 -16.84 10.88 7.26
CA VAL A 126 -15.47 11.17 7.72
C VAL A 126 -14.86 9.92 8.33
N ILE A 127 -13.62 9.63 7.96
CA ILE A 127 -12.87 8.50 8.52
C ILE A 127 -11.67 8.94 9.36
N PHE A 128 -11.23 8.06 10.25
CA PHE A 128 -10.07 8.29 11.11
C PHE A 128 -9.15 7.06 11.17
N LYS A 129 -7.91 7.31 11.55
CA LYS A 129 -6.91 6.32 11.96
C LYS A 129 -6.23 6.81 13.23
N ALA A 130 -5.95 5.92 14.17
CA ALA A 130 -5.11 6.25 15.30
C ALA A 130 -3.67 6.52 14.87
N ASN A 131 -3.04 7.55 15.44
CA ASN A 131 -1.62 7.84 15.29
C ASN A 131 -1.04 8.27 16.66
N GLU A 132 0.24 8.63 16.70
CA GLU A 132 0.94 9.03 17.93
C GLU A 132 0.35 10.28 18.60
N GLN A 133 -0.23 11.20 17.82
CA GLN A 133 -0.80 12.45 18.33
C GLN A 133 -2.28 12.31 18.73
N SER A 134 -3.00 11.36 18.15
CA SER A 134 -4.44 11.22 18.38
C SER A 134 -4.95 9.82 18.10
N PRO A 135 -5.77 9.25 19.00
CA PRO A 135 -6.43 7.97 18.74
C PRO A 135 -7.48 8.06 17.63
N THR A 136 -7.87 9.28 17.21
CA THR A 136 -8.93 9.51 16.23
C THR A 136 -8.49 10.54 15.18
N TYR A 137 -7.25 10.48 14.72
CA TYR A 137 -6.73 11.39 13.69
C TYR A 137 -7.52 11.24 12.38
N GLY A 138 -8.13 12.36 11.94
CA GLY A 138 -8.96 12.37 10.73
C GLY A 138 -8.11 12.26 9.47
N ILE A 139 -8.49 11.36 8.58
CA ILE A 139 -7.79 11.05 7.33
C ILE A 139 -8.73 11.16 6.14
N PHE A 140 -8.17 11.22 4.94
CA PHE A 140 -8.93 11.26 3.69
C PHE A 140 -9.13 9.86 3.10
N GLY A 141 -8.12 9.00 3.25
CA GLY A 141 -8.12 7.62 2.84
C GLY A 141 -7.16 6.81 3.68
N VAL A 142 -7.24 5.51 3.55
CA VAL A 142 -6.34 4.56 4.19
C VAL A 142 -6.27 3.28 3.38
N SER A 143 -5.09 2.70 3.34
CA SER A 143 -4.83 1.39 2.74
C SER A 143 -3.79 0.63 3.55
N THR A 144 -3.75 -0.67 3.39
CA THR A 144 -2.65 -1.48 3.95
C THR A 144 -1.72 -1.88 2.81
N LEU A 145 -0.44 -1.60 2.98
CA LEU A 145 0.58 -1.77 1.94
C LEU A 145 0.59 -3.21 1.38
N GLY A 146 0.37 -3.33 0.07
CA GLY A 146 0.44 -4.60 -0.65
C GLY A 146 -0.69 -5.60 -0.36
N THR A 147 -1.75 -5.20 0.35
CA THR A 147 -2.86 -6.09 0.71
C THR A 147 -4.01 -6.09 -0.28
N TYR A 148 -3.99 -5.17 -1.25
CA TYR A 148 -5.06 -4.97 -2.22
C TYR A 148 -6.40 -4.53 -1.59
N VAL A 149 -6.33 -3.77 -0.48
CA VAL A 149 -7.50 -3.18 0.19
C VAL A 149 -7.24 -1.71 0.47
N ALA A 150 -8.21 -0.87 0.15
CA ALA A 150 -8.19 0.56 0.41
C ALA A 150 -9.59 1.07 0.76
N VAL A 151 -9.66 2.18 1.48
CA VAL A 151 -10.88 2.95 1.76
C VAL A 151 -10.58 4.42 1.51
N ILE A 152 -11.49 5.13 0.87
CA ILE A 152 -11.45 6.59 0.75
C ILE A 152 -12.77 7.21 1.18
N SER A 153 -12.69 8.42 1.69
CA SER A 153 -13.85 9.25 2.01
C SER A 153 -13.97 10.39 1.00
N SER A 154 -15.18 10.69 0.55
CA SER A 154 -15.44 11.90 -0.23
C SER A 154 -15.50 13.15 0.66
N THR A 155 -15.57 12.98 1.99
CA THR A 155 -15.66 14.06 2.97
C THR A 155 -14.37 14.21 3.75
N ARG A 156 -13.84 15.43 3.83
CA ARG A 156 -12.64 15.77 4.62
C ARG A 156 -12.93 15.73 6.11
N PRO A 157 -11.90 15.56 6.97
CA PRO A 157 -12.06 15.68 8.42
C PRO A 157 -12.68 17.00 8.91
N SER A 158 -12.64 18.05 8.09
CA SER A 158 -13.31 19.33 8.32
C SER A 158 -14.81 19.35 7.98
N GLY A 159 -15.37 18.23 7.49
CA GLY A 159 -16.74 18.12 7.02
C GLY A 159 -16.97 18.66 5.59
N LYS A 160 -15.94 19.15 4.91
CA LYS A 160 -16.04 19.64 3.53
C LYS A 160 -15.81 18.51 2.53
N GLN A 161 -16.59 18.52 1.44
CA GLN A 161 -16.41 17.59 0.33
C GLN A 161 -15.06 17.80 -0.39
N HIS A 162 -14.47 16.75 -0.89
CA HIS A 162 -13.38 16.81 -1.85
C HIS A 162 -13.90 17.28 -3.23
N SER A 163 -13.07 18.01 -3.98
CA SER A 163 -13.30 18.14 -5.41
C SER A 163 -13.14 16.80 -6.13
N ASN A 164 -13.75 16.64 -7.29
CA ASN A 164 -13.64 15.42 -8.09
C ASN A 164 -12.18 15.09 -8.45
N ASP A 165 -11.41 16.10 -8.86
CA ASP A 165 -9.97 15.94 -9.15
C ASP A 165 -9.20 15.43 -7.92
N HIS A 166 -9.44 16.01 -6.74
CA HIS A 166 -8.79 15.56 -5.52
C HIS A 166 -9.19 14.13 -5.15
N LEU A 167 -10.46 13.79 -5.32
CA LEU A 167 -10.96 12.45 -4.99
C LEU A 167 -10.36 11.37 -5.91
N VAL A 168 -10.19 11.67 -7.20
CA VAL A 168 -9.48 10.78 -8.14
C VAL A 168 -8.01 10.60 -7.72
N LYS A 169 -7.31 11.69 -7.39
CA LYS A 169 -5.90 11.61 -6.95
C LYS A 169 -5.74 10.84 -5.65
N LEU A 170 -6.66 11.04 -4.70
CA LEU A 170 -6.71 10.29 -3.45
C LEU A 170 -6.91 8.78 -3.71
N MET A 171 -7.86 8.43 -4.57
CA MET A 171 -8.10 7.06 -4.97
C MET A 171 -6.85 6.41 -5.58
N MET A 172 -6.16 7.10 -6.50
CA MET A 172 -4.93 6.62 -7.11
C MET A 172 -3.82 6.42 -6.07
N HIS A 173 -3.70 7.33 -5.09
CA HIS A 173 -2.74 7.23 -3.99
C HIS A 173 -3.00 6.00 -3.12
N GLU A 174 -4.22 5.83 -2.64
CA GLU A 174 -4.56 4.70 -1.76
C GLU A 174 -4.48 3.35 -2.48
N LEU A 175 -4.89 3.29 -3.74
CA LEU A 175 -4.68 2.10 -4.56
C LEU A 175 -3.19 1.85 -4.80
N GLY A 176 -2.38 2.88 -5.03
CA GLY A 176 -0.93 2.75 -5.13
C GLY A 176 -0.33 2.02 -3.91
N HIS A 177 -0.71 2.43 -2.70
CA HIS A 177 -0.32 1.74 -1.47
C HIS A 177 -0.86 0.31 -1.41
N SER A 178 -2.12 0.10 -1.77
CA SER A 178 -2.73 -1.23 -1.75
C SER A 178 -2.03 -2.22 -2.68
N PHE A 179 -1.44 -1.74 -3.78
CA PHE A 179 -0.59 -2.53 -4.69
C PHE A 179 0.87 -2.67 -4.21
N GLY A 180 1.29 -1.94 -3.19
CA GLY A 180 2.60 -2.07 -2.55
C GLY A 180 3.56 -0.90 -2.78
N LEU A 181 3.12 0.25 -3.31
CA LEU A 181 3.92 1.46 -3.37
C LEU A 181 4.01 2.13 -2.00
N ASN A 182 5.21 2.44 -1.56
CA ASN A 182 5.44 3.37 -0.45
C ASN A 182 5.28 4.82 -0.91
N HIS A 183 5.29 5.77 0.03
CA HIS A 183 5.42 7.18 -0.29
C HIS A 183 6.63 7.44 -1.18
N CYS A 184 6.51 8.42 -2.06
CA CYS A 184 7.53 8.80 -3.03
C CYS A 184 8.11 10.18 -2.68
N SER A 185 9.43 10.31 -2.75
CA SER A 185 10.11 11.59 -2.52
C SER A 185 9.85 12.65 -3.61
N ASN A 186 9.35 12.22 -4.79
CA ASN A 186 8.98 13.15 -5.86
C ASN A 186 7.71 13.92 -5.51
N GLN A 187 7.83 15.23 -5.32
CA GLN A 187 6.74 16.13 -4.89
C GLN A 187 5.60 16.25 -5.93
N HIS A 188 5.83 15.84 -7.19
CA HIS A 188 4.83 15.86 -8.27
C HIS A 188 4.24 14.47 -8.56
N CYS A 189 4.45 13.49 -7.67
CA CYS A 189 3.94 12.14 -7.81
C CYS A 189 2.66 11.95 -6.99
N PHE A 190 1.67 11.19 -7.50
CA PHE A 190 0.50 10.81 -6.69
C PHE A 190 0.88 10.13 -5.37
N MET A 191 2.03 9.47 -5.30
CA MET A 191 2.52 8.81 -4.07
C MET A 191 3.28 9.76 -3.13
N VAL A 192 3.23 11.09 -3.31
CA VAL A 192 3.85 12.02 -2.37
C VAL A 192 3.20 11.90 -1.00
N ASP A 193 4.00 11.99 0.06
CA ASP A 193 3.50 12.08 1.42
C ASP A 193 2.71 13.39 1.61
N ALA A 194 1.44 13.28 1.93
CA ALA A 194 0.52 14.40 2.10
C ALA A 194 0.24 14.75 3.58
N GLU A 195 0.92 14.09 4.55
CA GLU A 195 0.64 14.28 5.99
C GLU A 195 0.80 15.74 6.45
N HIS A 196 1.60 16.55 5.76
CA HIS A 196 1.87 17.95 6.11
C HIS A 196 1.20 18.96 5.18
N GLY A 197 0.13 18.59 4.48
CA GLY A 197 -0.63 19.51 3.64
C GLY A 197 -1.23 18.86 2.39
N ASN A 198 -2.19 19.57 1.77
CA ASN A 198 -2.84 19.11 0.55
C ASN A 198 -1.92 19.31 -0.67
N LYS A 199 -1.01 18.37 -0.91
CA LYS A 199 -0.09 18.41 -2.05
C LYS A 199 -0.69 17.87 -3.35
N PHE A 200 -1.87 17.24 -3.31
CA PHE A 200 -2.50 16.66 -4.49
C PHE A 200 -2.85 17.67 -5.59
N SER A 201 -3.06 18.94 -5.25
CA SER A 201 -3.26 19.99 -6.27
C SER A 201 -2.07 20.17 -7.21
N GLN A 202 -0.87 19.80 -6.77
CA GLN A 202 0.39 19.95 -7.52
C GLN A 202 0.86 18.65 -8.21
N THR A 203 0.14 17.53 -8.00
CA THR A 203 0.53 16.23 -8.53
C THR A 203 -0.31 15.89 -9.77
N PRO A 204 0.28 15.87 -10.98
CA PRO A 204 -0.45 15.58 -12.20
C PRO A 204 -0.62 14.06 -12.46
N SER A 205 0.31 13.22 -11.97
CA SER A 205 0.32 11.77 -12.25
C SER A 205 1.28 11.02 -11.32
N PHE A 206 1.40 9.72 -11.50
CA PHE A 206 2.54 8.96 -10.96
C PHE A 206 3.84 9.33 -11.66
N CYS A 207 4.96 9.39 -10.95
CA CYS A 207 6.29 9.53 -11.56
C CYS A 207 6.70 8.23 -12.28
N ASN A 208 7.73 8.29 -13.14
CA ASN A 208 8.17 7.15 -13.95
C ASN A 208 8.48 5.89 -13.13
N LYS A 209 9.10 6.03 -11.95
CA LYS A 209 9.39 4.91 -11.05
C LYS A 209 8.10 4.23 -10.56
N CYS A 210 7.11 5.02 -10.11
CA CYS A 210 5.85 4.51 -9.62
C CYS A 210 4.99 3.92 -10.76
N LYS A 211 4.99 4.54 -11.95
CA LYS A 211 4.36 4.00 -13.16
C LYS A 211 4.93 2.62 -13.52
N ALA A 212 6.26 2.50 -13.59
CA ALA A 212 6.92 1.23 -13.91
C ALA A 212 6.54 0.12 -12.91
N PHE A 213 6.51 0.44 -11.60
CA PHE A 213 6.10 -0.50 -10.57
C PHE A 213 4.65 -0.97 -10.78
N LEU A 214 3.71 -0.03 -10.96
CA LEU A 214 2.29 -0.35 -11.13
C LEU A 214 2.02 -1.09 -12.44
N ASN A 215 2.70 -0.72 -13.53
CA ASN A 215 2.56 -1.40 -14.82
C ASN A 215 3.00 -2.87 -14.72
N ASN A 216 4.02 -3.18 -13.91
CA ASN A 216 4.40 -4.57 -13.60
C ASN A 216 3.34 -5.31 -12.74
N LYS A 217 2.34 -4.61 -12.20
CA LYS A 217 1.21 -5.16 -11.45
C LYS A 217 -0.09 -5.18 -12.27
N GLY A 218 -0.02 -4.89 -13.57
CA GLY A 218 -1.17 -4.95 -14.47
C GLY A 218 -1.82 -3.61 -14.79
N TRP A 219 -1.29 -2.49 -14.28
CA TRP A 219 -1.74 -1.15 -14.66
C TRP A 219 -1.27 -0.83 -16.09
N LYS A 220 -1.91 0.16 -16.71
CA LYS A 220 -1.62 0.64 -18.08
C LYS A 220 -1.40 2.15 -18.10
N ILE A 221 -0.56 2.64 -17.20
CA ILE A 221 -0.27 4.07 -17.07
C ILE A 221 0.75 4.47 -18.12
N LYS A 222 0.42 5.45 -18.98
CA LYS A 222 1.28 6.05 -20.01
C LYS A 222 2.30 7.03 -19.43
#